data_8c598b5a3a87f3bd960e3ea321488f40
#
_entry.id   8c598b5a3a87f3bd960e3ea321488f40
#
_cell.length_a   1.000
_cell.length_b   1.000
_cell.length_c   1.000
_cell.angle_alpha   90.00
_cell.angle_beta   90.00
_cell.angle_gamma   90.00
#
_symmetry.space_group_name_H-M   'P 1'
#
loop_
_entity.id
_entity.type
_entity.pdbx_description
1 polymer ?
#
loop_
_entity_poly.entity_id
_entity_poly.type
_entity_poly.pdbx_seq_one_letter_code
_entity_poly.pdbx_strand_id
1 'polypeptide(L)'
;MTGHIDPLCYLEPSQASGRSFVARKHQGALVMLNLLRFRNTADYSAHLELAPAAPISGASAFQRYIEHTLPYLHASGGDMSFLGAGGEFLIGPPGERWDLVMLVRQHSVESFLAFATHQDYLAGMGHRLAALEDSRLLPLSELPLPSVPRCDIDA
;
A
#
# COMPACT_ATOMS: atom_id res chain seq x y z
N MET A 1 -27.22 -3.96 4.60
CA MET A 1 -26.08 -3.68 5.51
C MET A 1 -25.25 -2.58 4.92
N THR A 2 -25.40 -1.39 5.43
CA THR A 2 -24.46 -0.32 5.16
C THR A 2 -23.17 -0.67 5.91
N GLY A 3 -22.14 -1.09 5.18
CA GLY A 3 -20.82 -1.28 5.77
C GLY A 3 -20.40 0.00 6.44
N HIS A 4 -20.23 -0.05 7.76
CA HIS A 4 -19.70 1.07 8.51
C HIS A 4 -18.24 1.22 8.10
N ILE A 5 -17.97 2.14 7.16
CA ILE A 5 -16.60 2.53 6.86
C ILE A 5 -16.16 3.36 8.05
N ASP A 6 -15.23 2.81 8.84
CA ASP A 6 -14.57 3.58 9.89
C ASP A 6 -13.89 4.78 9.23
N PRO A 7 -14.27 6.04 9.58
CA PRO A 7 -13.68 7.22 8.96
C PRO A 7 -12.18 7.36 9.22
N LEU A 8 -11.58 6.54 10.09
CA LEU A 8 -10.16 6.51 10.39
C LEU A 8 -9.39 5.45 9.59
N CYS A 9 -10.08 4.65 8.76
CA CYS A 9 -9.46 3.63 7.92
C CYS A 9 -9.26 4.13 6.50
N TYR A 10 -8.07 3.87 5.95
CA TYR A 10 -7.67 4.36 4.64
C TYR A 10 -7.18 3.19 3.78
N LEU A 11 -7.86 2.91 2.70
CA LEU A 11 -7.51 1.80 1.79
C LEU A 11 -7.12 2.27 0.40
N GLU A 12 -7.54 3.46 0.00
CA GLU A 12 -7.35 4.01 -1.33
C GLU A 12 -6.96 5.49 -1.28
N PRO A 13 -6.25 6.00 -2.31
CA PRO A 13 -5.97 7.43 -2.40
C PRO A 13 -7.27 8.23 -2.53
N SER A 14 -7.32 9.39 -1.87
CA SER A 14 -8.33 10.40 -2.19
C SER A 14 -7.93 11.16 -3.44
N GLN A 15 -8.90 11.86 -4.07
CA GLN A 15 -8.57 12.73 -5.20
C GLN A 15 -7.57 13.83 -4.80
N ALA A 16 -7.73 14.37 -3.59
CA ALA A 16 -6.83 15.40 -3.09
C ALA A 16 -5.41 14.87 -2.87
N SER A 17 -5.24 13.69 -2.27
CA SER A 17 -3.92 13.10 -2.04
C SER A 17 -3.24 12.70 -3.36
N GLY A 18 -4.01 12.20 -4.33
CA GLY A 18 -3.50 11.88 -5.66
C GLY A 18 -2.99 13.13 -6.41
N ARG A 19 -3.75 14.23 -6.37
CA ARG A 19 -3.33 15.51 -6.96
C ARG A 19 -2.10 16.07 -6.28
N SER A 20 -2.04 16.02 -4.95
CA SER A 20 -0.90 16.46 -4.17
C SER A 20 0.36 15.65 -4.51
N PHE A 21 0.24 14.34 -4.67
CA PHE A 21 1.34 13.47 -5.06
C PHE A 21 1.92 13.86 -6.43
N VAL A 22 1.05 14.04 -7.43
CA VAL A 22 1.48 14.45 -8.78
C VAL A 22 2.09 15.86 -8.76
N ALA A 23 1.51 16.78 -7.98
CA ALA A 23 1.97 18.15 -7.88
C ALA A 23 3.36 18.31 -7.25
N ARG A 24 3.83 17.33 -6.45
CA ARG A 24 5.18 17.34 -5.88
C ARG A 24 6.27 17.25 -6.93
N LYS A 25 5.97 16.75 -8.12
CA LYS A 25 6.95 16.59 -9.23
C LYS A 25 8.21 15.85 -8.77
N HIS A 26 8.00 14.76 -8.03
CA HIS A 26 9.08 13.91 -7.52
C HIS A 26 10.01 13.49 -8.67
N GLN A 27 11.32 13.65 -8.49
CA GLN A 27 12.33 13.30 -9.48
C GLN A 27 13.05 12.01 -9.08
N GLY A 28 13.30 11.14 -10.06
CA GLY A 28 14.04 9.91 -9.87
C GLY A 28 13.26 8.79 -9.18
N ALA A 29 13.99 7.86 -8.60
CA ALA A 29 13.42 6.70 -7.94
C ALA A 29 12.60 7.08 -6.71
N LEU A 30 11.58 6.29 -6.46
CA LEU A 30 10.56 6.51 -5.44
C LEU A 30 10.45 5.22 -4.61
N VAL A 31 10.40 5.35 -3.30
CA VAL A 31 10.17 4.22 -2.40
C VAL A 31 8.84 4.41 -1.70
N MET A 32 7.95 3.44 -1.87
CA MET A 32 6.63 3.45 -1.23
C MET A 32 6.68 2.68 0.08
N LEU A 33 6.53 3.41 1.19
CA LEU A 33 6.37 2.80 2.51
C LEU A 33 4.92 2.40 2.70
N ASN A 34 4.69 1.10 2.88
CA ASN A 34 3.36 0.54 3.15
C ASN A 34 3.28 0.06 4.59
N LEU A 35 2.29 0.55 5.31
CA LEU A 35 1.88 0.04 6.62
C LEU A 35 0.52 -0.61 6.45
N LEU A 36 0.40 -1.88 6.84
CA LEU A 36 -0.77 -2.70 6.53
C LEU A 36 -1.30 -3.39 7.78
N ARG A 37 -2.60 -3.26 8.01
CA ARG A 37 -3.31 -3.96 9.08
C ARG A 37 -4.35 -4.89 8.48
N PHE A 38 -4.27 -6.18 8.80
CA PHE A 38 -5.11 -7.21 8.23
C PHE A 38 -6.42 -7.38 8.99
N ARG A 39 -7.47 -7.71 8.26
CA ARG A 39 -8.69 -8.29 8.82
C ARG A 39 -8.37 -9.69 9.34
N ASN A 40 -9.04 -10.12 10.41
CA ASN A 40 -8.96 -11.52 10.86
C ASN A 40 -9.44 -12.48 9.77
N THR A 41 -10.60 -12.18 9.19
CA THR A 41 -11.15 -12.90 8.04
C THR A 41 -11.29 -11.92 6.87
N ALA A 42 -10.77 -12.31 5.71
CA ALA A 42 -10.86 -11.51 4.49
C ALA A 42 -12.33 -11.30 4.09
N ASP A 43 -12.63 -10.10 3.62
CA ASP A 43 -13.97 -9.72 3.15
C ASP A 43 -13.98 -9.52 1.63
N TYR A 44 -14.43 -10.55 0.91
CA TYR A 44 -14.56 -10.52 -0.55
C TYR A 44 -15.94 -10.08 -1.03
N SER A 45 -16.79 -9.52 -0.17
CA SER A 45 -18.18 -9.19 -0.54
C SER A 45 -18.29 -8.21 -1.72
N ALA A 46 -17.31 -7.34 -1.91
CA ALA A 46 -17.23 -6.42 -3.05
C ALA A 46 -16.55 -7.02 -4.29
N HIS A 47 -15.92 -8.20 -4.18
CA HIS A 47 -15.13 -8.85 -5.24
C HIS A 47 -15.36 -10.36 -5.23
N LEU A 48 -16.60 -10.76 -5.43
CA LEU A 48 -17.01 -12.17 -5.35
C LEU A 48 -16.28 -13.05 -6.37
N GLU A 49 -15.88 -12.48 -7.51
CA GLU A 49 -15.13 -13.18 -8.55
C GLU A 49 -13.75 -13.67 -8.10
N LEU A 50 -13.20 -13.05 -7.08
CA LEU A 50 -11.90 -13.42 -6.50
C LEU A 50 -12.04 -14.26 -5.22
N ALA A 51 -13.25 -14.39 -4.71
CA ALA A 51 -13.48 -15.05 -3.43
C ALA A 51 -13.07 -16.53 -3.47
N PRO A 52 -12.32 -17.02 -2.46
CA PRO A 52 -12.03 -18.43 -2.35
C PRO A 52 -13.28 -19.24 -1.98
N ALA A 53 -13.23 -20.57 -2.19
CA ALA A 53 -14.35 -21.47 -1.87
C ALA A 53 -14.66 -21.52 -0.37
N ALA A 54 -13.66 -21.30 0.48
CA ALA A 54 -13.81 -21.25 1.94
C ALA A 54 -13.19 -19.96 2.48
N PRO A 55 -13.66 -19.45 3.63
CA PRO A 55 -13.08 -18.25 4.23
C PRO A 55 -11.57 -18.39 4.49
N ILE A 56 -10.83 -17.32 4.22
CA ILE A 56 -9.40 -17.24 4.50
C ILE A 56 -9.10 -16.01 5.37
N SER A 57 -7.94 -16.00 6.02
CA SER A 57 -7.50 -14.83 6.79
C SER A 57 -7.19 -13.65 5.90
N GLY A 58 -7.21 -12.44 6.48
CA GLY A 58 -6.74 -11.24 5.80
C GLY A 58 -5.29 -11.39 5.34
N ALA A 59 -4.42 -11.96 6.18
CA ALA A 59 -3.02 -12.22 5.82
C ALA A 59 -2.91 -13.14 4.58
N SER A 60 -3.70 -14.20 4.51
CA SER A 60 -3.71 -15.10 3.35
C SER A 60 -4.22 -14.41 2.08
N ALA A 61 -5.24 -13.57 2.20
CA ALA A 61 -5.74 -12.79 1.07
C ALA A 61 -4.67 -11.80 0.56
N PHE A 62 -3.93 -11.17 1.47
CA PHE A 62 -2.86 -10.26 1.10
C PHE A 62 -1.69 -11.00 0.42
N GLN A 63 -1.40 -12.22 0.85
CA GLN A 63 -0.41 -13.08 0.17
C GLN A 63 -0.82 -13.32 -1.28
N ARG A 64 -2.10 -13.57 -1.55
CA ARG A 64 -2.61 -13.70 -2.92
C ARG A 64 -2.44 -12.41 -3.72
N TYR A 65 -2.66 -11.27 -3.09
CA TYR A 65 -2.43 -9.97 -3.71
C TYR A 65 -0.95 -9.80 -4.11
N ILE A 66 -0.02 -10.12 -3.21
CA ILE A 66 1.42 -10.03 -3.49
C ILE A 66 1.80 -10.95 -4.66
N GLU A 67 1.36 -12.21 -4.64
CA GLU A 67 1.65 -13.19 -5.70
C GLU A 67 1.12 -12.73 -7.06
N HIS A 68 -0.08 -12.18 -7.07
CA HIS A 68 -0.67 -11.61 -8.29
C HIS A 68 0.12 -10.40 -8.79
N THR A 69 0.58 -9.55 -7.89
CA THR A 69 1.12 -8.22 -8.18
C THR A 69 2.59 -8.25 -8.62
N LEU A 70 3.40 -9.13 -8.05
CA LEU A 70 4.86 -9.12 -8.27
C LEU A 70 5.27 -9.17 -9.74
N PRO A 71 4.67 -9.99 -10.63
CA PRO A 71 5.06 -9.98 -12.04
C PRO A 71 4.86 -8.62 -12.72
N TYR A 72 3.77 -7.92 -12.39
CA TYR A 72 3.46 -6.61 -12.98
C TYR A 72 4.34 -5.51 -12.39
N LEU A 73 4.65 -5.61 -11.10
CA LEU A 73 5.61 -4.71 -10.45
C LEU A 73 6.99 -4.82 -11.12
N HIS A 74 7.51 -6.04 -11.28
CA HIS A 74 8.79 -6.28 -11.92
C HIS A 74 8.80 -5.82 -13.37
N ALA A 75 7.73 -6.06 -14.11
CA ALA A 75 7.60 -5.62 -15.49
C ALA A 75 7.62 -4.09 -15.64
N SER A 76 7.19 -3.35 -14.62
CA SER A 76 7.25 -1.89 -14.59
C SER A 76 8.63 -1.35 -14.16
N GLY A 77 9.58 -2.21 -13.85
CA GLY A 77 10.90 -1.83 -13.32
C GLY A 77 10.95 -1.64 -11.81
N GLY A 78 9.85 -1.95 -11.12
CA GLY A 78 9.79 -1.87 -9.66
C GLY A 78 10.29 -3.13 -8.96
N ASP A 79 10.49 -3.03 -7.66
CA ASP A 79 10.94 -4.14 -6.83
C ASP A 79 10.48 -3.97 -5.39
N MET A 80 10.25 -5.09 -4.70
CA MET A 80 10.00 -5.09 -3.27
C MET A 80 11.34 -5.17 -2.54
N SER A 81 11.80 -4.04 -2.00
CA SER A 81 13.11 -3.95 -1.37
C SER A 81 13.14 -4.38 0.09
N PHE A 82 11.99 -4.42 0.76
CA PHE A 82 11.87 -4.88 2.14
C PHE A 82 10.46 -5.41 2.41
N LEU A 83 10.39 -6.49 3.18
CA LEU A 83 9.15 -7.05 3.70
C LEU A 83 9.39 -7.45 5.15
N GLY A 84 8.58 -6.94 6.08
CA GLY A 84 8.76 -7.20 7.50
C GLY A 84 7.43 -7.36 8.24
N ALA A 85 7.39 -8.29 9.18
CA ALA A 85 6.29 -8.41 10.13
C ALA A 85 6.43 -7.34 11.21
N GLY A 86 5.35 -6.64 11.48
CA GLY A 86 5.29 -5.61 12.50
C GLY A 86 4.57 -6.07 13.76
N GLY A 87 3.84 -5.17 14.36
CA GLY A 87 3.08 -5.34 15.58
C GLY A 87 2.80 -3.98 16.20
N GLU A 88 2.83 -3.90 17.51
CA GLU A 88 2.68 -2.65 18.24
C GLU A 88 3.97 -1.81 18.18
N PHE A 89 3.84 -0.50 18.35
CA PHE A 89 4.98 0.39 18.36
C PHE A 89 5.77 0.29 19.67
N LEU A 90 7.08 0.39 19.57
CA LEU A 90 7.94 0.68 20.72
C LEU A 90 7.80 2.14 21.15
N ILE A 91 7.71 3.05 20.17
CA ILE A 91 7.42 4.47 20.38
C ILE A 91 6.25 4.82 19.47
N GLY A 92 5.10 5.06 20.07
CA GLY A 92 3.86 5.38 19.38
C GLY A 92 2.65 5.21 20.29
N PRO A 93 1.43 5.47 19.79
CA PRO A 93 0.22 5.34 20.57
C PRO A 93 -0.03 3.89 20.99
N PRO A 94 -0.46 3.64 22.25
CA PRO A 94 -0.88 2.31 22.66
C PRO A 94 -2.05 1.81 21.81
N GLY A 95 -2.03 0.54 21.43
CA GLY A 95 -3.09 -0.09 20.66
C GLY A 95 -3.03 0.17 19.16
N GLU A 96 -2.18 1.06 18.67
CA GLU A 96 -1.90 1.17 17.24
C GLU A 96 -0.95 0.06 16.82
N ARG A 97 -1.35 -0.70 15.80
CA ARG A 97 -0.53 -1.80 15.30
C ARG A 97 -0.55 -1.82 13.78
N TRP A 98 0.54 -2.29 13.20
CA TRP A 98 0.65 -2.60 11.78
C TRP A 98 1.25 -3.99 11.63
N ASP A 99 0.56 -4.87 10.92
CA ASP A 99 0.90 -6.29 10.86
C ASP A 99 2.04 -6.57 9.87
N LEU A 100 2.07 -5.79 8.78
CA LEU A 100 3.07 -5.95 7.72
C LEU A 100 3.58 -4.60 7.27
N VAL A 101 4.88 -4.52 7.02
CA VAL A 101 5.54 -3.34 6.45
C VAL A 101 6.24 -3.75 5.17
N MET A 102 6.01 -2.98 4.08
CA MET A 102 6.69 -3.18 2.82
C MET A 102 7.34 -1.88 2.36
N LEU A 103 8.54 -1.99 1.82
CA LEU A 103 9.15 -0.94 1.01
C LEU A 103 9.17 -1.40 -0.43
N VAL A 104 8.47 -0.67 -1.30
CA VAL A 104 8.38 -0.99 -2.72
C VAL A 104 9.06 0.13 -3.49
N ARG A 105 10.15 -0.21 -4.18
CA ARG A 105 10.91 0.73 -5.00
C ARG A 105 10.28 0.80 -6.39
N GLN A 106 10.06 2.01 -6.86
CA GLN A 106 9.65 2.31 -8.22
C GLN A 106 10.73 3.15 -8.91
N HIS A 107 10.88 2.94 -10.21
CA HIS A 107 11.89 3.63 -11.01
C HIS A 107 11.64 5.14 -11.10
N SER A 108 10.36 5.52 -11.21
CA SER A 108 9.91 6.91 -11.35
C SER A 108 8.45 7.04 -10.98
N VAL A 109 7.95 8.26 -10.88
CA VAL A 109 6.51 8.51 -10.73
C VAL A 109 5.72 7.97 -11.93
N GLU A 110 6.24 8.16 -13.14
CA GLU A 110 5.61 7.68 -14.38
C GLU A 110 5.49 6.15 -14.38
N SER A 111 6.57 5.45 -13.98
CA SER A 111 6.55 3.99 -13.85
C SER A 111 5.55 3.50 -12.81
N PHE A 112 5.49 4.20 -11.67
CA PHE A 112 4.51 3.90 -10.63
C PHE A 112 3.07 4.09 -11.14
N LEU A 113 2.77 5.20 -11.80
CA LEU A 113 1.44 5.48 -12.32
C LEU A 113 1.03 4.48 -13.41
N ALA A 114 1.96 4.12 -14.29
CA ALA A 114 1.71 3.11 -15.31
C ALA A 114 1.39 1.74 -14.69
N PHE A 115 2.13 1.35 -13.65
CA PHE A 115 1.88 0.13 -12.88
C PHE A 115 0.52 0.20 -12.17
N ALA A 116 0.25 1.28 -11.44
CA ALA A 116 -0.95 1.44 -10.62
C ALA A 116 -2.24 1.48 -11.45
N THR A 117 -2.16 1.82 -12.73
CA THR A 117 -3.30 1.88 -13.65
C THR A 117 -3.34 0.71 -14.63
N HIS A 118 -2.39 -0.23 -14.55
CA HIS A 118 -2.33 -1.38 -15.44
C HIS A 118 -3.50 -2.32 -15.17
N GLN A 119 -4.23 -2.67 -16.22
CA GLN A 119 -5.47 -3.46 -16.11
C GLN A 119 -5.26 -4.82 -15.45
N ASP A 120 -4.19 -5.52 -15.81
CA ASP A 120 -3.90 -6.85 -15.25
C ASP A 120 -3.51 -6.78 -13.77
N TYR A 121 -2.80 -5.73 -13.36
CA TYR A 121 -2.56 -5.46 -11.94
C TYR A 121 -3.87 -5.21 -11.21
N LEU A 122 -4.72 -4.34 -11.75
CA LEU A 122 -6.00 -3.96 -11.13
C LEU A 122 -6.96 -5.15 -10.98
N ALA A 123 -6.83 -6.18 -11.83
CA ALA A 123 -7.64 -7.39 -11.73
C ALA A 123 -7.46 -8.13 -10.40
N GLY A 124 -6.32 -7.96 -9.72
CA GLY A 124 -6.04 -8.56 -8.41
C GLY A 124 -6.26 -7.63 -7.22
N MET A 125 -6.64 -6.37 -7.46
CA MET A 125 -6.81 -5.37 -6.39
C MET A 125 -7.85 -5.79 -5.34
N GLY A 126 -8.85 -6.56 -5.73
CA GLY A 126 -9.86 -7.08 -4.81
C GLY A 126 -9.29 -7.94 -3.68
N HIS A 127 -8.17 -8.64 -3.90
CA HIS A 127 -7.48 -9.37 -2.83
C HIS A 127 -6.93 -8.41 -1.76
N ARG A 128 -6.38 -7.28 -2.17
CA ARG A 128 -5.89 -6.26 -1.24
C ARG A 128 -7.03 -5.65 -0.42
N LEU A 129 -8.11 -5.27 -1.08
CA LEU A 129 -9.27 -4.68 -0.41
C LEU A 129 -9.96 -5.66 0.53
N ALA A 130 -10.02 -6.96 0.17
CA ALA A 130 -10.55 -8.01 1.02
C ALA A 130 -9.69 -8.25 2.27
N ALA A 131 -8.37 -8.10 2.14
CA ALA A 131 -7.40 -8.42 3.17
C ALA A 131 -7.30 -7.36 4.26
N LEU A 132 -7.45 -6.07 3.91
CA LEU A 132 -7.03 -4.96 4.75
C LEU A 132 -8.18 -4.35 5.56
N GLU A 133 -7.92 -4.15 6.84
CA GLU A 133 -8.73 -3.31 7.71
C GLU A 133 -8.35 -1.84 7.56
N ASP A 134 -7.04 -1.55 7.49
CA ASP A 134 -6.50 -0.21 7.36
C ASP A 134 -5.13 -0.25 6.69
N SER A 135 -4.70 0.86 6.13
CA SER A 135 -3.39 0.98 5.49
C SER A 135 -2.88 2.41 5.50
N ARG A 136 -1.57 2.53 5.32
CA ARG A 136 -0.91 3.80 5.03
C ARG A 136 0.05 3.58 3.88
N LEU A 137 0.10 4.51 2.95
CA LEU A 137 1.07 4.52 1.86
C LEU A 137 1.75 5.87 1.83
N LEU A 138 3.05 5.88 2.13
CA LEU A 138 3.85 7.09 2.18
C LEU A 138 4.93 7.06 1.08
N PRO A 139 4.82 7.91 0.06
CA PRO A 139 5.87 8.05 -0.94
C PRO A 139 7.12 8.69 -0.34
N LEU A 140 8.27 8.08 -0.56
CA LEU A 140 9.56 8.55 -0.03
C LEU A 140 10.53 8.88 -1.15
N SER A 141 11.24 9.98 -0.99
CA SER A 141 12.45 10.29 -1.76
C SER A 141 13.65 9.70 -1.03
N GLU A 142 14.47 8.95 -1.73
CA GLU A 142 15.74 8.46 -1.16
C GLU A 142 16.71 9.63 -1.00
N LEU A 143 17.31 9.75 0.18
CA LEU A 143 18.28 10.79 0.47
C LEU A 143 19.67 10.20 0.62
N PRO A 144 20.73 10.92 0.15
CA PRO A 144 22.08 10.49 0.44
C PRO A 144 22.38 10.68 1.92
N LEU A 145 22.95 9.64 2.57
CA LEU A 145 23.38 9.73 3.96
C LEU A 145 24.66 10.56 4.07
N PRO A 146 24.81 11.41 5.09
CA PRO A 146 23.95 11.62 6.27
C PRO A 146 22.99 12.84 6.17
N SER A 147 22.38 13.09 5.03
CA SER A 147 21.49 14.25 4.84
C SER A 147 20.17 14.11 5.57
N VAL A 148 19.70 15.17 6.21
CA VAL A 148 18.37 15.28 6.78
C VAL A 148 17.63 16.39 6.06
N PRO A 149 16.38 16.17 5.59
CA PRO A 149 15.64 17.20 4.89
C PRO A 149 15.35 18.39 5.81
N ARG A 150 15.45 19.59 5.27
CA ARG A 150 14.94 20.76 5.97
C ARG A 150 13.43 20.74 5.90
N CYS A 151 12.78 20.86 7.04
CA CYS A 151 11.35 21.14 7.06
C CYS A 151 11.20 22.63 6.68
N ASP A 152 10.95 22.89 5.42
CA ASP A 152 10.50 24.21 5.00
C ASP A 152 9.05 24.37 5.45
N ILE A 153 8.89 24.91 6.67
CA ILE A 153 7.57 25.20 7.24
C ILE A 153 6.99 26.47 6.60
N ASP A 154 7.76 27.17 5.77
CA ASP A 154 7.37 28.40 5.11
C ASP A 154 7.08 28.16 3.63
N ALA A 155 5.89 27.59 3.37
CA ALA A 155 5.30 27.64 2.03
C ALA A 155 3.81 27.87 2.14
#